data_32916b6c8289f9a1088c4f8c883edc71
#
_entry.id   32916b6c8289f9a1088c4f8c883edc71
#
_cell.length_a   1.000
_cell.length_b   1.000
_cell.length_c   1.000
_cell.angle_alpha   90.00
_cell.angle_beta   90.00
_cell.angle_gamma   90.00
#
_symmetry.space_group_name_H-M   'P 1'
#
loop_
_entity.id
_entity.type
_entity.pdbx_description
1 polymer ?
#
loop_
_entity_poly.entity_id
_entity_poly.type
_entity_poly.pdbx_seq_one_letter_code
_entity_poly.pdbx_strand_id
1 'polypeptide(L)'
;MTVPTASRRLRIVKTTAAFVAGSTLLAGCQVISPRQTDEMYDAGDGVSVNVGPLQLRNVVLVSDKVGAAGVVSAAVGNPTAEDIALSVTGAGEGNSAQVTIPKHSTINLSVDGSKVTLAKVDAEPGSMAQLTFSSAQAGNSPVGVPVVPATGYYADLTP
;
A
#
# COMPACT_ATOMS: atom_id res chain seq x y z
N MET A 1 -35.39 54.57 43.02
CA MET A 1 -35.01 53.93 41.74
C MET A 1 -33.77 53.10 41.99
N THR A 2 -33.90 51.81 42.22
CA THR A 2 -32.76 50.90 42.39
C THR A 2 -32.85 49.77 41.39
N VAL A 3 -31.90 49.73 40.50
CA VAL A 3 -31.80 48.78 39.38
C VAL A 3 -31.15 47.49 39.89
N PRO A 4 -31.72 46.31 39.68
CA PRO A 4 -31.09 45.08 40.05
C PRO A 4 -30.14 44.60 38.94
N THR A 5 -28.92 45.10 38.93
CA THR A 5 -27.91 44.82 37.90
C THR A 5 -27.17 43.49 38.12
N ALA A 6 -27.26 42.91 39.34
CA ALA A 6 -26.47 41.74 39.70
C ALA A 6 -26.98 40.41 39.10
N SER A 7 -28.30 40.23 38.96
CA SER A 7 -28.88 38.98 38.48
C SER A 7 -28.70 38.75 36.99
N ARG A 8 -28.62 39.83 36.19
CA ARG A 8 -28.44 39.75 34.76
C ARG A 8 -26.99 39.39 34.41
N ARG A 9 -26.01 39.95 35.12
CA ARG A 9 -24.60 39.62 34.97
C ARG A 9 -24.28 38.16 35.31
N LEU A 10 -24.88 37.63 36.34
CA LEU A 10 -24.69 36.22 36.78
C LEU A 10 -25.28 35.24 35.77
N ARG A 11 -26.37 35.58 35.10
CA ARG A 11 -26.93 34.72 34.02
C ARG A 11 -26.06 34.72 32.78
N ILE A 12 -25.53 35.86 32.40
CA ILE A 12 -24.63 35.97 31.23
C ILE A 12 -23.33 35.15 31.47
N VAL A 13 -22.72 35.24 32.65
CA VAL A 13 -21.52 34.48 33.00
C VAL A 13 -21.77 32.98 32.99
N LYS A 14 -22.92 32.52 33.49
CA LYS A 14 -23.29 31.11 33.49
C LYS A 14 -23.52 30.57 32.05
N THR A 15 -24.18 31.34 31.18
CA THR A 15 -24.40 30.94 29.79
C THR A 15 -23.11 30.93 28.99
N THR A 16 -22.21 31.89 29.20
CA THR A 16 -20.92 31.95 28.54
C THR A 16 -20.01 30.75 28.99
N ALA A 17 -20.00 30.47 30.28
CA ALA A 17 -19.22 29.33 30.80
C ALA A 17 -19.73 27.97 30.27
N ALA A 18 -21.05 27.78 30.12
CA ALA A 18 -21.63 26.57 29.53
C ALA A 18 -21.32 26.44 28.04
N PHE A 19 -21.25 27.55 27.30
CA PHE A 19 -20.92 27.53 25.88
C PHE A 19 -19.43 27.21 25.63
N VAL A 20 -18.54 27.74 26.46
CA VAL A 20 -17.10 27.45 26.41
C VAL A 20 -16.82 26.00 26.78
N ALA A 21 -17.48 25.48 27.83
CA ALA A 21 -17.32 24.06 28.21
C ALA A 21 -17.87 23.09 27.15
N GLY A 22 -18.97 23.45 26.47
CA GLY A 22 -19.52 22.65 25.36
C GLY A 22 -18.60 22.62 24.13
N SER A 23 -17.98 23.73 23.76
CA SER A 23 -17.07 23.79 22.62
C SER A 23 -15.75 23.05 22.83
N THR A 24 -15.24 23.00 24.06
CA THR A 24 -14.03 22.21 24.38
C THR A 24 -14.26 20.69 24.29
N LEU A 25 -15.46 20.20 24.61
CA LEU A 25 -15.82 18.81 24.46
C LEU A 25 -15.94 18.36 23.01
N LEU A 26 -16.41 19.21 22.10
CA LEU A 26 -16.47 18.90 20.68
C LEU A 26 -15.09 18.96 20.00
N ALA A 27 -14.19 19.82 20.43
CA ALA A 27 -12.84 19.92 19.88
C ALA A 27 -11.96 18.71 20.24
N GLY A 28 -12.22 18.05 21.36
CA GLY A 28 -11.46 16.88 21.81
C GLY A 28 -11.57 15.66 20.89
N CYS A 29 -12.70 15.46 20.20
CA CYS A 29 -12.91 14.34 19.30
C CYS A 29 -12.04 14.42 18.03
N GLN A 30 -11.67 15.57 17.57
CA GLN A 30 -10.83 15.75 16.38
C GLN A 30 -9.34 15.53 16.66
N VAL A 31 -8.88 15.78 17.88
CA VAL A 31 -7.45 15.64 18.23
C VAL A 31 -7.05 14.17 18.43
N ILE A 32 -8.00 13.32 18.83
CA ILE A 32 -7.76 11.89 19.13
C ILE A 32 -8.12 11.00 17.93
N SER A 33 -8.89 11.50 16.98
CA SER A 33 -9.25 10.75 15.77
C SER A 33 -8.10 10.78 14.77
N PRO A 34 -7.50 9.64 14.40
CA PRO A 34 -6.50 9.61 13.33
C PRO A 34 -7.14 10.11 12.04
N ARG A 35 -6.46 11.07 11.39
CA ARG A 35 -6.92 11.58 10.10
C ARG A 35 -6.67 10.52 9.05
N GLN A 36 -7.70 10.01 8.42
CA GLN A 36 -7.59 9.03 7.32
C GLN A 36 -6.75 9.55 6.13
N THR A 37 -6.64 10.88 5.99
CA THR A 37 -5.79 11.52 4.97
C THR A 37 -4.29 11.51 5.30
N ASP A 38 -3.90 11.20 6.52
CA ASP A 38 -2.51 11.08 6.92
C ASP A 38 -1.98 9.64 6.75
N GLU A 39 -2.87 8.68 6.49
CA GLU A 39 -2.52 7.30 6.16
C GLU A 39 -2.18 7.19 4.68
N MET A 40 -0.96 6.75 4.38
CA MET A 40 -0.59 6.39 3.01
C MET A 40 -1.31 5.12 2.62
N TYR A 41 -2.23 5.22 1.66
CA TYR A 41 -2.89 4.06 1.08
C TYR A 41 -2.47 3.89 -0.39
N ASP A 42 -2.45 2.65 -0.85
CA ASP A 42 -2.20 2.34 -2.26
C ASP A 42 -3.45 2.66 -3.08
N ALA A 43 -3.32 3.61 -4.03
CA ALA A 43 -4.44 4.06 -4.86
C ALA A 43 -4.76 3.11 -6.03
N GLY A 44 -4.07 1.97 -6.13
CA GLY A 44 -4.24 0.94 -7.16
C GLY A 44 -4.79 -0.36 -6.60
N ASP A 45 -4.89 -1.36 -7.46
CA ASP A 45 -5.34 -2.71 -7.09
C ASP A 45 -4.27 -3.48 -6.29
N GLY A 46 -3.02 -3.02 -6.32
CA GLY A 46 -1.87 -3.68 -5.73
C GLY A 46 -1.37 -3.03 -4.44
N VAL A 47 -0.33 -3.59 -3.88
CA VAL A 47 0.35 -3.12 -2.67
C VAL A 47 1.68 -2.43 -3.02
N SER A 48 2.12 -1.53 -2.15
CA SER A 48 3.44 -0.91 -2.25
C SER A 48 4.39 -1.48 -1.19
N VAL A 49 5.63 -1.73 -1.60
CA VAL A 49 6.68 -2.23 -0.71
C VAL A 49 8.03 -1.68 -1.10
N ASN A 50 8.91 -1.49 -0.12
CA ASN A 50 10.31 -1.16 -0.36
C ASN A 50 11.18 -2.38 -0.02
N VAL A 51 12.07 -2.75 -0.94
CA VAL A 51 13.01 -3.88 -0.79
C VAL A 51 14.42 -3.31 -0.82
N GLY A 52 14.91 -2.95 0.36
CA GLY A 52 16.10 -2.11 0.50
C GLY A 52 15.88 -0.75 -0.18
N PRO A 53 16.73 -0.35 -1.11
CA PRO A 53 16.57 0.91 -1.83
C PRO A 53 15.52 0.83 -2.96
N LEU A 54 15.12 -0.36 -3.40
CA LEU A 54 14.12 -0.54 -4.45
C LEU A 54 12.72 -0.16 -3.96
N GLN A 55 12.00 0.58 -4.78
CA GLN A 55 10.64 1.04 -4.52
C GLN A 55 9.67 0.32 -5.45
N LEU A 56 8.95 -0.67 -4.95
CA LEU A 56 7.91 -1.39 -5.68
C LEU A 56 6.55 -0.72 -5.43
N ARG A 57 5.79 -0.47 -6.47
CA ARG A 57 4.49 0.19 -6.41
C ARG A 57 3.47 -0.58 -7.23
N ASN A 58 2.25 -0.65 -6.71
CA ASN A 58 1.12 -1.36 -7.31
C ASN A 58 1.46 -2.81 -7.66
N VAL A 59 2.01 -3.55 -6.70
CA VAL A 59 2.37 -4.95 -6.89
C VAL A 59 1.11 -5.80 -6.87
N VAL A 60 0.82 -6.46 -7.99
CA VAL A 60 -0.26 -7.44 -8.15
C VAL A 60 0.28 -8.72 -8.77
N LEU A 61 -0.34 -9.85 -8.49
CA LEU A 61 -0.06 -11.13 -9.11
C LEU A 61 -1.24 -11.51 -10.02
N VAL A 62 -1.01 -11.53 -11.34
CA VAL A 62 -2.04 -11.85 -12.33
C VAL A 62 -2.04 -13.34 -12.59
N SER A 63 -3.15 -14.04 -12.29
CA SER A 63 -3.32 -15.47 -12.54
C SER A 63 -4.81 -15.81 -12.57
N ASP A 64 -5.22 -16.74 -13.44
CA ASP A 64 -6.64 -17.08 -13.63
C ASP A 64 -7.14 -18.14 -12.65
N LYS A 65 -6.27 -18.94 -12.06
CA LYS A 65 -6.66 -20.03 -11.14
C LYS A 65 -5.49 -20.50 -10.28
N VAL A 66 -5.82 -21.12 -9.18
CA VAL A 66 -4.85 -21.82 -8.33
C VAL A 66 -4.09 -22.88 -9.13
N GLY A 67 -2.81 -22.94 -8.94
CA GLY A 67 -1.89 -23.89 -9.60
C GLY A 67 -1.46 -23.48 -11.01
N ALA A 68 -2.04 -22.44 -11.59
CA ALA A 68 -1.59 -21.87 -12.86
C ALA A 68 -0.34 -20.99 -12.67
N ALA A 69 0.34 -20.72 -13.77
CA ALA A 69 1.38 -19.72 -13.80
C ALA A 69 0.78 -18.31 -13.58
N GLY A 70 1.60 -17.37 -13.13
CA GLY A 70 1.17 -15.99 -12.93
C GLY A 70 2.27 -15.00 -13.28
N VAL A 71 1.84 -13.79 -13.64
CA VAL A 71 2.71 -12.66 -13.94
C VAL A 71 2.68 -11.66 -12.79
N VAL A 72 3.84 -11.26 -12.30
CA VAL A 72 3.94 -10.18 -11.32
C VAL A 72 3.93 -8.85 -12.08
N SER A 73 2.95 -8.01 -11.81
CA SER A 73 2.88 -6.65 -12.32
C SER A 73 3.23 -5.67 -11.21
N ALA A 74 4.21 -4.81 -11.46
CA ALA A 74 4.63 -3.76 -10.54
C ALA A 74 5.50 -2.74 -11.26
N ALA A 75 5.44 -1.48 -10.86
CA ALA A 75 6.47 -0.50 -11.18
C ALA A 75 7.58 -0.59 -10.14
N VAL A 76 8.83 -0.77 -10.57
CA VAL A 76 10.00 -0.87 -9.68
C VAL A 76 10.98 0.24 -10.00
N GLY A 77 11.15 1.14 -9.03
CA GLY A 77 12.12 2.23 -9.10
C GLY A 77 13.42 1.88 -8.37
N ASN A 78 14.55 2.14 -9.03
CA ASN A 78 15.88 2.05 -8.46
C ASN A 78 16.53 3.45 -8.42
N PRO A 79 16.51 4.15 -7.29
CA PRO A 79 17.12 5.49 -7.18
C PRO A 79 18.63 5.47 -7.02
N THR A 80 19.25 4.29 -6.91
CA THR A 80 20.69 4.16 -6.66
C THR A 80 21.53 4.30 -7.93
N ALA A 81 22.83 4.44 -7.75
CA ALA A 81 23.80 4.51 -8.87
C ALA A 81 24.29 3.12 -9.33
N GLU A 82 23.71 2.03 -8.81
CA GLU A 82 24.08 0.65 -9.13
C GLU A 82 22.88 -0.13 -9.63
N ASP A 83 23.12 -1.08 -10.54
CA ASP A 83 22.12 -2.04 -10.98
C ASP A 83 21.84 -3.03 -9.83
N ILE A 84 20.56 -3.30 -9.56
CA ILE A 84 20.16 -4.18 -8.46
C ILE A 84 19.37 -5.36 -9.00
N ALA A 85 19.83 -6.58 -8.67
CA ALA A 85 19.08 -7.80 -8.96
C ALA A 85 17.97 -7.96 -7.90
N LEU A 86 16.73 -8.02 -8.38
CA LEU A 86 15.54 -8.33 -7.59
C LEU A 86 15.11 -9.76 -7.87
N SER A 87 15.00 -10.57 -6.83
CA SER A 87 14.43 -11.91 -6.90
C SER A 87 13.01 -11.91 -6.33
N VAL A 88 12.10 -12.56 -7.01
CA VAL A 88 10.70 -12.73 -6.59
C VAL A 88 10.45 -14.24 -6.45
N THR A 89 10.04 -14.67 -5.28
CA THR A 89 9.78 -16.08 -4.96
C THR A 89 8.34 -16.23 -4.52
N GLY A 90 7.62 -17.12 -5.18
CA GLY A 90 6.29 -17.59 -4.79
C GLY A 90 6.36 -18.85 -3.92
N ALA A 91 5.21 -19.41 -3.58
CA ALA A 91 5.14 -20.66 -2.83
C ALA A 91 5.62 -21.86 -3.67
N GLY A 92 6.29 -22.80 -3.00
CA GLY A 92 6.82 -24.02 -3.60
C GLY A 92 8.28 -23.91 -4.05
N GLU A 93 8.96 -25.06 -4.11
CA GLU A 93 10.36 -25.13 -4.55
C GLU A 93 10.48 -24.76 -6.04
N GLY A 94 11.54 -24.01 -6.37
CA GLY A 94 11.84 -23.61 -7.73
C GLY A 94 10.89 -22.55 -8.32
N ASN A 95 9.95 -22.03 -7.55
CA ASN A 95 8.99 -21.02 -8.00
C ASN A 95 9.55 -19.61 -7.75
N SER A 96 10.63 -19.26 -8.45
CA SER A 96 11.29 -17.97 -8.35
C SER A 96 11.70 -17.43 -9.71
N ALA A 97 11.70 -16.11 -9.83
CA ALA A 97 12.20 -15.40 -11.00
C ALA A 97 13.09 -14.23 -10.55
N GLN A 98 14.04 -13.85 -11.39
CA GLN A 98 14.97 -12.77 -11.12
C GLN A 98 14.96 -11.76 -12.26
N VAL A 99 15.06 -10.48 -11.92
CA VAL A 99 15.15 -9.38 -12.85
C VAL A 99 16.18 -8.37 -12.38
N THR A 100 16.92 -7.76 -13.28
CA THR A 100 17.85 -6.67 -12.96
C THR A 100 17.15 -5.33 -13.14
N ILE A 101 17.18 -4.50 -12.09
CA ILE A 101 16.65 -3.14 -12.11
C ILE A 101 17.82 -2.19 -12.35
N PRO A 102 17.91 -1.54 -13.53
CA PRO A 102 19.01 -0.66 -13.83
C PRO A 102 19.08 0.54 -12.89
N LYS A 103 20.27 1.04 -12.68
CA LYS A 103 20.52 2.26 -11.88
C LYS A 103 19.71 3.45 -12.42
N HIS A 104 19.24 4.30 -11.50
CA HIS A 104 18.50 5.53 -11.81
C HIS A 104 17.32 5.32 -12.76
N SER A 105 16.65 4.16 -12.69
CA SER A 105 15.56 3.80 -13.60
C SER A 105 14.32 3.34 -12.87
N THR A 106 13.22 3.35 -13.61
CA THR A 106 11.97 2.68 -13.22
C THR A 106 11.58 1.74 -14.34
N ILE A 107 11.34 0.48 -14.01
CA ILE A 107 10.86 -0.53 -14.97
C ILE A 107 9.52 -1.12 -14.50
N ASN A 108 8.80 -1.73 -15.43
CA ASN A 108 7.56 -2.46 -15.13
C ASN A 108 7.81 -3.96 -15.29
N LEU A 109 7.48 -4.76 -14.28
CA LEU A 109 7.72 -6.21 -14.24
C LEU A 109 6.78 -7.02 -15.14
N SER A 110 5.80 -6.41 -15.76
CA SER A 110 4.86 -7.07 -16.68
C SER A 110 5.18 -6.85 -18.16
N VAL A 111 6.23 -6.09 -18.49
CA VAL A 111 6.62 -5.75 -19.85
C VAL A 111 7.72 -6.69 -20.35
N ASP A 112 7.70 -7.01 -21.66
CA ASP A 112 8.71 -7.83 -22.30
C ASP A 112 10.14 -7.32 -22.01
N GLY A 113 11.04 -8.26 -21.71
CA GLY A 113 12.42 -7.97 -21.31
C GLY A 113 12.63 -7.79 -19.81
N SER A 114 11.57 -7.47 -19.05
CA SER A 114 11.59 -7.40 -17.57
C SER A 114 10.46 -8.19 -16.94
N LYS A 115 9.73 -8.99 -17.73
CA LYS A 115 8.58 -9.78 -17.29
C LYS A 115 8.98 -10.81 -16.24
N VAL A 116 8.31 -10.76 -15.09
CA VAL A 116 8.51 -11.69 -13.99
C VAL A 116 7.33 -12.66 -13.97
N THR A 117 7.60 -13.91 -14.30
CA THR A 117 6.60 -15.00 -14.32
C THR A 117 6.93 -16.01 -13.24
N LEU A 118 5.93 -16.37 -12.44
CA LEU A 118 5.97 -17.49 -11.50
C LEU A 118 5.31 -18.71 -12.12
N ALA A 119 5.94 -19.87 -11.97
CA ALA A 119 5.45 -21.11 -12.58
C ALA A 119 4.13 -21.58 -11.97
N LYS A 120 3.86 -21.19 -10.71
CA LYS A 120 2.67 -21.61 -9.98
C LYS A 120 2.22 -20.52 -9.00
N VAL A 121 0.92 -20.27 -8.96
CA VAL A 121 0.25 -19.41 -7.97
C VAL A 121 -0.59 -20.32 -7.07
N ASP A 122 -0.42 -20.22 -5.75
CA ASP A 122 -1.09 -21.04 -4.74
C ASP A 122 -2.36 -20.43 -4.16
N ALA A 123 -2.78 -19.30 -4.71
CA ALA A 123 -3.94 -18.53 -4.24
C ALA A 123 -4.94 -18.28 -5.39
N GLU A 124 -6.22 -18.18 -5.04
CA GLU A 124 -7.28 -17.89 -6.01
C GLU A 124 -7.34 -16.40 -6.38
N PRO A 125 -7.79 -16.05 -7.60
CA PRO A 125 -8.13 -14.67 -7.92
C PRO A 125 -9.13 -14.08 -6.92
N GLY A 126 -8.86 -12.86 -6.45
CA GLY A 126 -9.61 -12.20 -5.38
C GLY A 126 -9.07 -12.48 -3.96
N SER A 127 -8.04 -13.30 -3.81
CA SER A 127 -7.36 -13.56 -2.54
C SER A 127 -5.94 -12.98 -2.51
N MET A 128 -5.20 -13.23 -1.44
CA MET A 128 -3.82 -12.76 -1.25
C MET A 128 -2.85 -13.94 -1.39
N ALA A 129 -1.83 -13.79 -2.21
CA ALA A 129 -0.69 -14.70 -2.29
C ALA A 129 0.48 -14.14 -1.47
N GLN A 130 1.25 -15.01 -0.83
CA GLN A 130 2.48 -14.63 -0.16
C GLN A 130 3.65 -14.70 -1.14
N LEU A 131 4.23 -13.56 -1.49
CA LEU A 131 5.47 -13.48 -2.25
C LEU A 131 6.62 -13.03 -1.36
N THR A 132 7.82 -13.50 -1.66
CA THR A 132 9.04 -13.01 -1.03
C THR A 132 9.88 -12.28 -2.07
N PHE A 133 10.07 -11.00 -1.85
CA PHE A 133 10.99 -10.19 -2.62
C PHE A 133 12.35 -10.15 -1.92
N SER A 134 13.43 -10.28 -2.68
CA SER A 134 14.77 -10.23 -2.09
C SER A 134 15.77 -9.54 -3.00
N SER A 135 16.73 -8.88 -2.39
CA SER A 135 17.91 -8.32 -3.05
C SER A 135 19.12 -8.50 -2.14
N ALA A 136 20.32 -8.40 -2.70
CA ALA A 136 21.55 -8.53 -1.94
C ALA A 136 21.67 -7.47 -0.80
N GLN A 137 21.00 -6.34 -0.94
CA GLN A 137 21.07 -5.21 -0.01
C GLN A 137 19.95 -5.24 1.06
N ALA A 138 18.85 -5.96 0.81
CA ALA A 138 17.67 -5.96 1.70
C ALA A 138 17.39 -7.31 2.38
N GLY A 139 18.01 -8.41 1.91
CA GLY A 139 17.61 -9.75 2.33
C GLY A 139 16.19 -10.09 1.85
N ASN A 140 15.46 -10.87 2.63
CA ASN A 140 14.13 -11.36 2.29
C ASN A 140 13.04 -10.46 2.87
N SER A 141 12.11 -10.04 2.04
CA SER A 141 10.93 -9.23 2.39
C SER A 141 9.65 -9.97 1.98
N PRO A 142 9.01 -10.71 2.90
CA PRO A 142 7.73 -11.36 2.62
C PRO A 142 6.60 -10.33 2.54
N VAL A 143 5.75 -10.44 1.51
CA VAL A 143 4.67 -9.49 1.22
C VAL A 143 3.42 -10.24 0.78
N GLY A 144 2.27 -9.93 1.36
CA GLY A 144 0.98 -10.34 0.84
C GLY A 144 0.62 -9.51 -0.39
N VAL A 145 0.42 -10.17 -1.53
CA VAL A 145 0.12 -9.55 -2.82
C VAL A 145 -1.25 -10.01 -3.30
N PRO A 146 -2.14 -9.10 -3.73
CA PRO A 146 -3.44 -9.48 -4.26
C PRO A 146 -3.30 -10.25 -5.58
N VAL A 147 -4.07 -11.32 -5.72
CA VAL A 147 -4.19 -12.09 -6.96
C VAL A 147 -5.39 -11.58 -7.74
N VAL A 148 -5.16 -11.19 -8.99
CA VAL A 148 -6.21 -10.70 -9.88
C VAL A 148 -6.31 -11.58 -11.13
N PRO A 149 -7.50 -11.76 -11.71
CA PRO A 149 -7.63 -12.53 -12.95
C PRO A 149 -7.07 -11.75 -14.14
N ALA A 150 -6.65 -12.45 -15.20
CA ALA A 150 -6.20 -11.86 -16.46
C ALA A 150 -7.40 -11.34 -17.28
N THR A 151 -8.13 -10.37 -16.76
CA THR A 151 -9.31 -9.75 -17.37
C THR A 151 -9.24 -8.23 -17.31
N GLY A 152 -10.03 -7.55 -18.13
CA GLY A 152 -10.10 -6.09 -18.13
C GLY A 152 -8.73 -5.46 -18.39
N TYR A 153 -8.24 -4.67 -17.45
CA TYR A 153 -6.93 -4.00 -17.53
C TYR A 153 -5.75 -4.99 -17.58
N TYR A 154 -5.91 -6.19 -17.03
CA TYR A 154 -4.87 -7.22 -16.95
C TYR A 154 -4.97 -8.30 -18.03
N ALA A 155 -5.87 -8.16 -19.03
CA ALA A 155 -6.15 -9.19 -20.04
C ALA A 155 -4.92 -9.59 -20.88
N ASP A 156 -4.00 -8.66 -21.11
CA ASP A 156 -2.79 -8.90 -21.89
C ASP A 156 -1.61 -9.42 -21.05
N LEU A 157 -1.77 -9.53 -19.72
CA LEU A 157 -0.74 -10.01 -18.81
C LEU A 157 -0.83 -11.53 -18.59
N THR A 158 -0.71 -12.28 -19.66
CA THR A 158 -0.63 -13.74 -19.62
C THR A 158 0.81 -14.21 -19.43
N PRO A 159 1.05 -15.35 -18.71
CA PRO A 159 2.37 -15.95 -18.51
C PRO A 159 3.09 -16.34 -19.81
#